data_3808c33b24c8b9bac2cdc874f19684ef
#
_entry.id   3808c33b24c8b9bac2cdc874f19684ef
#
_cell.length_a   1.000
_cell.length_b   1.000
_cell.length_c   1.000
_cell.angle_alpha   90.00
_cell.angle_beta   90.00
_cell.angle_gamma   90.00
#
_symmetry.space_group_name_H-M   'P 1'
#
loop_
_entity.id
_entity.type
_entity.pdbx_description
1 polymer ?
#
loop_
_entity_poly.entity_id
_entity_poly.type
_entity_poly.pdbx_seq_one_letter_code
_entity_poly.pdbx_strand_id
1 'polypeptide(L)'
;MSAILLDDDYYNLLKEGRQSIDGISVLAPEWLILFKMKARIDLVRRSREAGDVDSRDLKKQLRDVFRLWEYVDPEARVAVSFPIEADIKEFFDTSDITSQQLKQIGIDEPVELIVEDLKRIYDLTR
;
A
#
# COMPACT_ATOMS: atom_id res chain seq x y z
N MET A 1 16.98 -9.13 5.44
CA MET A 1 15.50 -9.13 5.43
C MET A 1 14.99 -8.35 6.63
N SER A 2 14.32 -7.26 6.38
CA SER A 2 13.75 -6.49 7.46
C SER A 2 12.46 -7.15 7.92
N ALA A 3 12.41 -7.57 9.16
CA ALA A 3 11.17 -7.99 9.75
C ALA A 3 10.30 -6.74 9.92
N ILE A 4 9.11 -6.75 9.33
CA ILE A 4 8.14 -5.71 9.60
C ILE A 4 7.60 -5.99 11.00
N LEU A 5 7.92 -5.11 11.93
CA LEU A 5 7.31 -5.15 13.25
C LEU A 5 5.87 -4.68 13.08
N LEU A 6 4.94 -5.62 13.06
CA LEU A 6 3.53 -5.28 13.01
C LEU A 6 3.11 -4.74 14.37
N ASP A 7 2.68 -3.49 14.41
CA ASP A 7 2.03 -2.97 15.59
C ASP A 7 0.61 -3.55 15.71
N ASP A 8 -0.08 -3.21 16.78
CA ASP A 8 -1.39 -3.79 17.05
C ASP A 8 -2.41 -3.48 15.96
N ASP A 9 -2.35 -2.29 15.35
CA ASP A 9 -3.27 -1.92 14.27
C ASP A 9 -3.11 -2.81 13.04
N TYR A 10 -1.87 -3.06 12.62
CA TYR A 10 -1.61 -3.90 11.46
C TYR A 10 -1.83 -5.38 11.77
N TYR A 11 -1.56 -5.81 12.99
CA TYR A 11 -1.88 -7.17 13.41
C TYR A 11 -3.38 -7.45 13.35
N ASN A 12 -4.19 -6.50 13.85
CA ASN A 12 -5.65 -6.60 13.78
C ASN A 12 -6.14 -6.56 12.33
N LEU A 13 -5.51 -5.71 11.50
CA LEU A 13 -5.83 -5.64 10.08
C LEU A 13 -5.58 -6.97 9.40
N LEU A 14 -4.46 -7.63 9.71
CA LEU A 14 -4.14 -8.94 9.18
C LEU A 14 -5.20 -9.98 9.55
N LYS A 15 -5.64 -9.98 10.80
CA LYS A 15 -6.68 -10.90 11.27
C LYS A 15 -8.00 -10.67 10.55
N GLU A 16 -8.39 -9.41 10.38
CA GLU A 16 -9.65 -9.07 9.73
C GLU A 16 -9.67 -9.41 8.25
N GLY A 17 -8.55 -9.15 7.56
CA GLY A 17 -8.46 -9.34 6.12
C GLY A 17 -8.12 -10.75 5.68
N ARG A 18 -7.62 -11.58 6.58
CA ARG A 18 -7.18 -12.92 6.24
C ARG A 18 -8.36 -13.83 5.92
N GLN A 19 -8.27 -14.50 4.77
CA GLN A 19 -9.24 -15.50 4.35
C GLN A 19 -8.55 -16.83 4.19
N SER A 20 -9.30 -17.93 4.44
CA SER A 20 -8.82 -19.28 4.19
C SER A 20 -9.49 -19.82 2.94
N ILE A 21 -8.67 -20.14 1.93
CA ILE A 21 -9.14 -20.77 0.68
C ILE A 21 -8.37 -22.06 0.52
N ASP A 22 -9.09 -23.18 0.52
CA ASP A 22 -8.50 -24.53 0.42
C ASP A 22 -7.39 -24.76 1.46
N GLY A 23 -7.59 -24.27 2.68
CA GLY A 23 -6.63 -24.43 3.77
C GLY A 23 -5.46 -23.46 3.73
N ILE A 24 -5.40 -22.56 2.76
CA ILE A 24 -4.32 -21.58 2.60
C ILE A 24 -4.83 -20.20 3.03
N SER A 25 -4.06 -19.55 3.90
CA SER A 25 -4.38 -18.16 4.31
C SER A 25 -3.95 -17.19 3.23
N VAL A 26 -4.90 -16.33 2.79
CA VAL A 26 -4.65 -15.34 1.75
C VAL A 26 -5.19 -13.98 2.19
N LEU A 27 -4.60 -12.91 1.62
CA LEU A 27 -5.12 -11.56 1.75
C LEU A 27 -5.56 -11.08 0.37
N ALA A 28 -6.77 -10.53 0.29
CA ALA A 28 -7.24 -9.89 -0.93
C ALA A 28 -6.39 -8.64 -1.22
N PRO A 29 -6.32 -8.20 -2.50
CA PRO A 29 -5.45 -7.07 -2.89
C PRO A 29 -5.68 -5.80 -2.07
N GLU A 30 -6.94 -5.46 -1.77
CA GLU A 30 -7.26 -4.24 -1.00
C GLU A 30 -6.69 -4.26 0.42
N TRP A 31 -6.47 -5.43 0.99
CA TRP A 31 -5.82 -5.58 2.30
C TRP A 31 -4.30 -5.59 2.15
N LEU A 32 -3.79 -6.30 1.14
CA LEU A 32 -2.35 -6.43 0.91
C LEU A 32 -1.70 -5.08 0.59
N ILE A 33 -2.41 -4.20 -0.13
CA ILE A 33 -1.94 -2.85 -0.44
C ILE A 33 -1.53 -2.10 0.83
N LEU A 34 -2.31 -2.22 1.91
CA LEU A 34 -2.01 -1.52 3.16
C LEU A 34 -0.67 -1.93 3.75
N PHE A 35 -0.35 -3.22 3.69
CA PHE A 35 0.95 -3.73 4.16
C PHE A 35 2.09 -3.26 3.25
N LYS A 36 1.85 -3.19 1.95
CA LYS A 36 2.84 -2.67 0.99
C LYS A 36 3.09 -1.18 1.20
N MET A 37 2.05 -0.41 1.49
CA MET A 37 2.20 1.01 1.84
C MET A 37 3.04 1.18 3.10
N LYS A 38 2.77 0.38 4.13
CA LYS A 38 3.52 0.41 5.38
C LYS A 38 5.00 0.09 5.14
N ALA A 39 5.28 -0.95 4.36
CA ALA A 39 6.65 -1.32 4.02
C ALA A 39 7.37 -0.17 3.32
N ARG A 40 6.71 0.50 2.38
CA ARG A 40 7.29 1.64 1.66
C ARG A 40 7.58 2.80 2.60
N ILE A 41 6.66 3.13 3.49
CA ILE A 41 6.82 4.22 4.46
C ILE A 41 8.04 3.95 5.36
N ASP A 42 8.15 2.73 5.86
CA ASP A 42 9.25 2.34 6.73
C ASP A 42 10.60 2.43 6.00
N LEU A 43 10.64 2.03 4.73
CA LEU A 43 11.84 2.15 3.91
C LEU A 43 12.22 3.61 3.66
N VAL A 44 11.25 4.48 3.40
CA VAL A 44 11.51 5.92 3.20
C VAL A 44 12.09 6.53 4.47
N ARG A 45 11.50 6.23 5.62
CA ARG A 45 12.01 6.74 6.91
C ARG A 45 13.43 6.26 7.17
N ARG A 46 13.68 4.98 6.94
CA ARG A 46 15.00 4.37 7.13
C ARG A 46 16.02 4.99 6.18
N SER A 47 15.64 5.25 4.93
CA SER A 47 16.51 5.92 3.96
C SER A 47 16.93 7.30 4.43
N ARG A 48 16.02 8.06 5.04
CA ARG A 48 16.31 9.40 5.55
C ARG A 48 17.19 9.36 6.79
N GLU A 49 17.02 8.35 7.64
CA GLU A 49 17.74 8.26 8.92
C GLU A 49 19.11 7.64 8.76
N ALA A 50 19.22 6.54 8.02
CA ALA A 50 20.45 5.74 7.96
C ALA A 50 21.12 5.76 6.59
N GLY A 51 20.38 6.05 5.51
CA GLY A 51 20.93 6.11 4.16
C GLY A 51 21.37 4.78 3.58
N ASP A 52 20.99 3.66 4.18
CA ASP A 52 21.45 2.33 3.77
C ASP A 52 20.41 1.53 2.97
N VAL A 53 19.38 2.21 2.45
CA VAL A 53 18.31 1.56 1.71
C VAL A 53 18.57 1.65 0.21
N ASP A 54 18.45 0.50 -0.49
CA ASP A 54 18.57 0.45 -1.94
C ASP A 54 17.39 1.16 -2.59
N SER A 55 17.69 2.09 -3.50
CA SER A 55 16.66 2.83 -4.23
C SER A 55 15.75 1.91 -5.05
N ARG A 56 16.25 0.75 -5.48
CA ARG A 56 15.44 -0.22 -6.21
C ARG A 56 14.34 -0.82 -5.33
N ASP A 57 14.62 -1.04 -4.05
CA ASP A 57 13.63 -1.53 -3.10
C ASP A 57 12.53 -0.49 -2.86
N LEU A 58 12.91 0.77 -2.74
CA LEU A 58 11.96 1.88 -2.60
C LEU A 58 11.00 1.93 -3.80
N LYS A 59 11.54 1.83 -5.02
CA LYS A 59 10.74 1.86 -6.24
C LYS A 59 9.86 0.63 -6.36
N LYS A 60 10.38 -0.54 -6.00
CA LYS A 60 9.64 -1.80 -6.06
C LYS A 60 8.41 -1.76 -5.17
N GLN A 61 8.58 -1.37 -3.90
CA GLN A 61 7.46 -1.30 -2.97
C GLN A 61 6.39 -0.30 -3.44
N LEU A 62 6.83 0.82 -3.99
CA LEU A 62 5.91 1.83 -4.53
C LEU A 62 5.11 1.26 -5.71
N ARG A 63 5.78 0.63 -6.68
CA ARG A 63 5.12 0.05 -7.84
C ARG A 63 4.18 -1.08 -7.49
N ASP A 64 4.53 -1.88 -6.47
CA ASP A 64 3.71 -3.01 -6.04
C ASP A 64 2.32 -2.56 -5.59
N VAL A 65 2.22 -1.41 -4.93
CA VAL A 65 0.93 -0.84 -4.53
C VAL A 65 0.04 -0.62 -5.75
N PHE A 66 0.59 0.01 -6.78
CA PHE A 66 -0.18 0.33 -8.00
C PHE A 66 -0.49 -0.92 -8.82
N ARG A 67 0.40 -1.89 -8.85
CA ARG A 67 0.10 -3.17 -9.51
C ARG A 67 -1.03 -3.92 -8.81
N LEU A 68 -1.04 -3.93 -7.49
CA LEU A 68 -2.11 -4.55 -6.72
C LEU A 68 -3.44 -3.84 -6.93
N TRP A 69 -3.42 -2.52 -7.11
CA TRP A 69 -4.64 -1.75 -7.38
C TRP A 69 -5.42 -2.30 -8.56
N GLU A 70 -4.74 -2.79 -9.60
CA GLU A 70 -5.40 -3.34 -10.78
C GLU A 70 -6.30 -4.53 -10.48
N TYR A 71 -6.02 -5.23 -9.38
CA TYR A 71 -6.77 -6.42 -8.98
C TYR A 71 -7.81 -6.15 -7.91
N VAL A 72 -7.93 -4.91 -7.46
CA VAL A 72 -8.90 -4.53 -6.44
C VAL A 72 -10.27 -4.38 -7.06
N ASP A 73 -11.30 -4.96 -6.41
CA ASP A 73 -12.68 -4.74 -6.79
C ASP A 73 -13.01 -3.26 -6.57
N PRO A 74 -13.53 -2.54 -7.61
CA PRO A 74 -13.88 -1.12 -7.47
C PRO A 74 -14.89 -0.85 -6.36
N GLU A 75 -15.65 -1.84 -5.96
CA GLU A 75 -16.65 -1.70 -4.89
C GLU A 75 -16.10 -2.07 -3.52
N ALA A 76 -14.85 -2.51 -3.44
CA ALA A 76 -14.24 -2.86 -2.18
C ALA A 76 -14.21 -1.68 -1.22
N ARG A 77 -14.43 -1.96 0.05
CA ARG A 77 -14.33 -0.97 1.13
C ARG A 77 -13.64 -1.63 2.30
N VAL A 78 -12.65 -0.94 2.85
CA VAL A 78 -11.88 -1.43 4.00
C VAL A 78 -11.88 -0.35 5.07
N ALA A 79 -12.38 -0.68 6.25
CA ALA A 79 -12.32 0.22 7.39
C ALA A 79 -10.91 0.19 7.97
N VAL A 80 -10.33 1.36 8.20
CA VAL A 80 -8.98 1.49 8.74
C VAL A 80 -9.00 2.34 10.02
N SER A 81 -8.08 2.03 10.93
CA SER A 81 -7.89 2.82 12.15
C SER A 81 -7.20 4.15 11.83
N PHE A 82 -7.23 5.10 12.78
CA PHE A 82 -6.56 6.38 12.58
C PHE A 82 -5.06 6.25 12.29
N PRO A 83 -4.30 5.41 13.00
CA PRO A 83 -2.88 5.24 12.66
C PRO A 83 -2.65 4.72 11.24
N ILE A 84 -3.47 3.78 10.78
CA ILE A 84 -3.37 3.26 9.41
C ILE A 84 -3.75 4.34 8.40
N GLU A 85 -4.81 5.12 8.68
CA GLU A 85 -5.19 6.24 7.83
C GLU A 85 -4.05 7.25 7.69
N ALA A 86 -3.38 7.57 8.81
CA ALA A 86 -2.22 8.46 8.78
C ALA A 86 -1.09 7.90 7.93
N ASP A 87 -0.86 6.60 8.00
CA ASP A 87 0.17 5.94 7.18
C ASP A 87 -0.18 6.00 5.69
N ILE A 88 -1.46 5.82 5.33
CA ILE A 88 -1.88 5.94 3.93
C ILE A 88 -1.61 7.35 3.41
N LYS A 89 -1.93 8.36 4.22
CA LYS A 89 -1.66 9.76 3.83
C LYS A 89 -0.17 10.02 3.67
N GLU A 90 0.64 9.50 4.58
CA GLU A 90 2.11 9.62 4.46
C GLU A 90 2.61 8.93 3.20
N PHE A 91 2.05 7.78 2.86
CA PHE A 91 2.41 7.07 1.63
C PHE A 91 2.16 7.97 0.41
N PHE A 92 0.99 8.58 0.32
CA PHE A 92 0.67 9.47 -0.80
C PHE A 92 1.57 10.71 -0.82
N ASP A 93 1.88 11.28 0.35
CA ASP A 93 2.75 12.45 0.45
C ASP A 93 4.18 12.15 -0.01
N THR A 94 4.65 10.93 0.17
CA THR A 94 6.01 10.52 -0.21
C THR A 94 6.06 9.77 -1.53
N SER A 95 4.92 9.54 -2.16
CA SER A 95 4.86 8.89 -3.47
C SER A 95 5.30 9.86 -4.56
N ASP A 96 6.31 9.43 -5.32
CA ASP A 96 6.82 10.21 -6.43
C ASP A 96 6.56 9.54 -7.78
N ILE A 97 5.67 8.57 -7.82
CA ILE A 97 5.35 7.87 -9.06
C ILE A 97 4.57 8.80 -10.01
N THR A 98 4.92 8.74 -11.28
CA THR A 98 4.27 9.54 -12.34
C THR A 98 3.39 8.65 -13.21
N SER A 99 2.46 9.28 -13.93
CA SER A 99 1.62 8.57 -14.90
C SER A 99 2.46 7.88 -15.99
N GLN A 100 3.59 8.49 -16.36
CA GLN A 100 4.51 7.88 -17.32
C GLN A 100 5.14 6.61 -16.77
N GLN A 101 5.54 6.62 -15.51
CA GLN A 101 6.08 5.42 -14.85
C GLN A 101 5.03 4.31 -14.73
N LEU A 102 3.77 4.68 -14.52
CA LEU A 102 2.68 3.71 -14.51
C LEU A 102 2.51 3.04 -15.86
N LYS A 103 2.63 3.80 -16.96
CA LYS A 103 2.58 3.23 -18.30
C LYS A 103 3.70 2.22 -18.52
N GLN A 104 4.87 2.45 -17.96
CA GLN A 104 6.00 1.52 -18.08
C GLN A 104 5.71 0.15 -17.44
N ILE A 105 4.80 0.10 -16.47
CA ILE A 105 4.40 -1.17 -15.84
C ILE A 105 3.00 -1.64 -16.31
N GLY A 106 2.52 -1.07 -17.41
CA GLY A 106 1.29 -1.53 -18.05
C GLY A 106 0.00 -0.91 -17.53
N ILE A 107 0.10 0.20 -16.78
CA ILE A 107 -1.07 0.88 -16.24
C ILE A 107 -1.28 2.18 -17.00
N ASP A 108 -2.39 2.26 -17.75
CA ASP A 108 -2.73 3.43 -18.58
C ASP A 108 -3.52 4.50 -17.85
N GLU A 109 -3.94 4.24 -16.61
CA GLU A 109 -4.72 5.19 -15.84
C GLU A 109 -3.84 6.30 -15.26
N PRO A 110 -4.33 7.56 -15.17
CA PRO A 110 -3.55 8.61 -14.52
C PRO A 110 -3.40 8.36 -13.02
N VAL A 111 -2.27 8.80 -12.47
CA VAL A 111 -1.98 8.66 -11.03
C VAL A 111 -3.10 9.23 -10.18
N GLU A 112 -3.62 10.39 -10.57
CA GLU A 112 -4.68 11.09 -9.81
C GLU A 112 -5.95 10.25 -9.67
N LEU A 113 -6.31 9.53 -10.71
CA LEU A 113 -7.49 8.67 -10.70
C LEU A 113 -7.31 7.50 -9.74
N ILE A 114 -6.11 6.90 -9.74
CA ILE A 114 -5.79 5.77 -8.86
C ILE A 114 -5.81 6.22 -7.40
N VAL A 115 -5.22 7.38 -7.11
CA VAL A 115 -5.20 7.95 -5.76
C VAL A 115 -6.62 8.20 -5.26
N GLU A 116 -7.48 8.78 -6.09
CA GLU A 116 -8.89 9.01 -5.73
C GLU A 116 -9.63 7.70 -5.48
N ASP A 117 -9.36 6.68 -6.29
CA ASP A 117 -9.97 5.37 -6.11
C ASP A 117 -9.55 4.72 -4.79
N LEU A 118 -8.26 4.77 -4.47
CA LEU A 118 -7.74 4.24 -3.21
C LEU A 118 -8.31 4.99 -2.00
N LYS A 119 -8.43 6.32 -2.10
CA LYS A 119 -9.06 7.11 -1.04
C LYS A 119 -10.50 6.68 -0.79
N ARG A 120 -11.23 6.37 -1.84
CA ARG A 120 -12.61 5.89 -1.74
C ARG A 120 -12.67 4.52 -1.07
N ILE A 121 -11.79 3.61 -1.46
CA ILE A 121 -11.75 2.24 -0.91
C ILE A 121 -11.52 2.26 0.60
N TYR A 122 -10.63 3.13 1.07
CA TYR A 122 -10.29 3.23 2.50
C TYR A 122 -11.02 4.36 3.22
N ASP A 123 -12.00 4.96 2.56
CA ASP A 123 -12.86 6.02 3.10
C ASP A 123 -12.06 7.23 3.62
N LEU A 124 -11.07 7.65 2.83
CA LEU A 124 -10.24 8.82 3.14
C LEU A 124 -10.85 10.06 2.46
N THR A 125 -11.93 10.57 3.01
CA THR A 125 -12.68 11.68 2.38
C THR A 125 -12.31 13.06 2.93
N ARG A 126 -11.29 13.16 3.69
CA ARG A 126 -10.89 14.41 4.36
C ARG A 126 -9.76 15.13 3.63
#